data_87498d4ea8f850453ab34f49ec64bd1f
#
_entry.id   87498d4ea8f850453ab34f49ec64bd1f
#
_cell.length_a   1.000
_cell.length_b   1.000
_cell.length_c   1.000
_cell.angle_alpha   90.00
_cell.angle_beta   90.00
_cell.angle_gamma   90.00
#
_symmetry.space_group_name_H-M   'P 1'
#
loop_
_entity.id
_entity.type
_entity.pdbx_description
1 polymer ?
#
loop_
_entity_poly.entity_id
_entity_poly.type
_entity_poly.pdbx_seq_one_letter_code
_entity_poly.pdbx_strand_id
1 'polypeptide(L)'
;MSVLKSTYSEGGHRLKKIGEFPILCMVVGSLVLSGCTSESKDKALKDSDITLITNVLPYGEVGATVVCDFGDTIDSSKLTKDSFEVEVEVNGKPQNRKITKVYTNNKAEVSETSKDGQYVVIELDESDKHASTSTFNEEKFLSTRDNLDYKLSLTKEIKTKEGTTFKASEQKNKIAKVVTPVVDDFKKSVYQDASGSKMQYRLFEPKKESNKKYPLVLFLHGSGERGNDNYMQVVGNEGAVAWANPEQQKKNPAYVLAPQVEAAETLTAYWTEEPNYTTMLNLLKETIDKYDIDKNRIYVVGMSNGGIGTWNVIKKNPNLFAAAVPICGIGDLPGNTLVGEYEPMQDNSVFKDIKDMPIWVFHAEDDPLVDVRYSRDAVQAIKELGGSFVKYTEYPTGIVKPMGHFSWVPALQDKEMINWLFNQSK
;
A
#
# COMPACT_ATOMS: atom_id res chain seq x y z
N MET A 1 -24.57 47.19 -15.62
CA MET A 1 -25.61 47.79 -14.76
C MET A 1 -25.39 47.20 -13.38
N SER A 2 -25.05 47.85 -12.52
CA SER A 2 -24.77 49.02 -11.66
C SER A 2 -24.36 48.46 -10.33
N VAL A 3 -23.11 48.62 -9.84
CA VAL A 3 -22.58 49.75 -9.09
C VAL A 3 -23.45 50.13 -7.88
N LEU A 4 -22.92 49.93 -6.70
CA LEU A 4 -22.84 50.97 -5.69
C LEU A 4 -21.91 50.55 -4.54
N LYS A 5 -20.93 51.33 -4.37
CA LYS A 5 -20.02 51.71 -3.31
C LYS A 5 -20.74 52.44 -2.19
N SER A 6 -20.13 52.46 -1.02
CA SER A 6 -19.97 53.60 -0.13
C SER A 6 -19.77 53.08 1.32
N THR A 7 -18.91 53.49 2.09
CA THR A 7 -17.91 54.49 2.45
C THR A 7 -17.91 54.66 3.97
N TYR A 8 -16.69 54.64 4.52
CA TYR A 8 -16.12 55.33 5.72
C TYR A 8 -17.01 55.96 6.77
N SER A 9 -16.66 55.79 8.04
CA SER A 9 -16.40 56.95 8.92
C SER A 9 -15.58 56.60 10.16
N GLU A 10 -14.51 57.34 10.29
CA GLU A 10 -13.66 57.47 11.50
C GLU A 10 -14.35 58.24 12.60
N GLY A 11 -13.92 58.09 13.85
CA GLY A 11 -14.32 58.90 14.97
C GLY A 11 -13.49 58.65 16.22
N GLY A 12 -12.35 59.29 16.33
CA GLY A 12 -11.54 59.32 17.52
C GLY A 12 -12.02 60.35 18.53
N HIS A 13 -11.82 60.14 19.79
CA HIS A 13 -11.67 61.20 20.82
C HIS A 13 -10.75 60.79 21.97
N ARG A 14 -9.91 61.77 22.26
CA ARG A 14 -8.84 62.01 23.22
C ARG A 14 -9.20 61.85 24.70
N LEU A 15 -8.19 61.33 25.41
CA LEU A 15 -7.60 61.71 26.72
C LEU A 15 -8.35 62.63 27.69
N LYS A 16 -8.38 62.21 28.94
CA LYS A 16 -8.14 63.11 30.12
C LYS A 16 -7.42 62.34 31.23
N LYS A 17 -6.26 62.89 31.66
CA LYS A 17 -5.53 62.63 32.92
C LYS A 17 -6.17 63.38 34.06
N ILE A 18 -6.18 62.84 35.26
CA ILE A 18 -6.20 63.41 36.59
C ILE A 18 -5.99 62.22 37.54
N GLY A 19 -5.16 62.13 38.58
CA GLY A 19 -4.43 63.00 39.45
C GLY A 19 -3.94 62.09 40.59
N GLU A 20 -2.71 62.25 41.02
CA GLU A 20 -2.04 61.51 42.10
C GLU A 20 -2.59 61.92 43.48
N PHE A 21 -2.71 60.90 44.35
CA PHE A 21 -2.58 61.13 45.82
C PHE A 21 -1.96 59.87 46.47
N PRO A 22 -0.98 60.01 47.39
CA PRO A 22 -0.31 58.90 48.01
C PRO A 22 -1.03 58.53 49.35
N ILE A 23 -1.25 57.23 49.53
CA ILE A 23 -1.61 56.69 50.86
C ILE A 23 -0.57 55.64 51.24
N LEU A 24 0.12 56.01 52.31
CA LEU A 24 1.04 55.21 53.10
C LEU A 24 0.22 54.15 53.87
N CYS A 25 0.48 52.87 53.62
CA CYS A 25 -0.03 51.81 54.49
C CYS A 25 1.04 50.72 54.74
N MET A 26 1.15 50.46 56.01
CA MET A 26 2.03 49.56 56.72
C MET A 26 2.28 48.20 56.11
N VAL A 27 3.56 47.84 56.14
CA VAL A 27 4.06 46.46 55.88
C VAL A 27 3.66 45.57 57.06
N VAL A 28 2.70 44.71 56.91
CA VAL A 28 2.54 43.49 57.69
C VAL A 28 3.09 42.37 56.94
N GLY A 29 4.24 41.87 57.34
CA GLY A 29 4.90 40.69 56.72
C GLY A 29 4.11 39.45 57.09
N SER A 30 3.37 38.95 56.11
CA SER A 30 2.89 37.57 56.09
C SER A 30 3.82 36.75 55.19
N LEU A 31 4.67 35.93 55.78
CA LEU A 31 5.36 34.85 55.07
C LEU A 31 4.29 33.89 54.52
N VAL A 32 3.89 34.10 53.30
CA VAL A 32 3.20 33.04 52.53
C VAL A 32 4.27 32.08 52.07
N LEU A 33 4.41 30.97 52.76
CA LEU A 33 5.04 29.77 52.21
C LEU A 33 4.23 29.35 50.99
N SER A 34 4.64 29.82 49.80
CA SER A 34 4.18 29.26 48.55
C SER A 34 4.74 27.83 48.46
N GLY A 35 4.00 26.91 49.04
CA GLY A 35 4.14 25.52 48.67
C GLY A 35 3.86 25.42 47.16
N CYS A 36 4.90 25.21 46.36
CA CYS A 36 4.71 24.71 44.99
C CYS A 36 4.04 23.34 45.08
N THR A 37 2.71 23.34 45.19
CA THR A 37 1.95 22.17 44.78
C THR A 37 2.09 22.12 43.25
N SER A 38 2.97 21.29 42.74
CA SER A 38 2.92 20.93 41.35
C SER A 38 1.55 20.29 41.12
N GLU A 39 0.63 21.04 40.52
CA GLU A 39 -0.60 20.46 40.01
C GLU A 39 -0.15 19.34 39.06
N SER A 40 -0.48 18.11 39.43
CA SER A 40 -0.27 16.96 38.53
C SER A 40 -1.13 17.23 37.31
N LYS A 41 -0.49 17.47 36.17
CA LYS A 41 -1.19 17.65 34.89
C LYS A 41 -1.63 16.26 34.38
N ASP A 42 -2.76 15.78 34.95
CA ASP A 42 -3.35 14.53 34.45
C ASP A 42 -3.95 14.79 33.07
N LYS A 43 -3.56 13.96 32.08
CA LYS A 43 -4.12 13.96 30.74
C LYS A 43 -4.71 12.59 30.43
N ALA A 44 -5.67 12.56 29.51
CA ALA A 44 -6.14 11.33 28.86
C ALA A 44 -5.59 11.26 27.44
N LEU A 45 -5.29 10.06 26.99
CA LEU A 45 -4.97 9.79 25.58
C LEU A 45 -6.25 10.02 24.76
N LYS A 46 -6.14 10.61 23.58
CA LYS A 46 -7.25 10.88 22.67
C LYS A 46 -7.10 10.06 21.41
N ASP A 47 -8.21 9.78 20.76
CA ASP A 47 -8.23 9.08 19.46
C ASP A 47 -7.33 9.79 18.43
N SER A 48 -7.36 11.14 18.39
CA SER A 48 -6.54 11.97 17.49
C SER A 48 -5.03 11.74 17.60
N ASP A 49 -4.58 11.22 18.73
CA ASP A 49 -3.17 11.04 19.05
C ASP A 49 -2.63 9.68 18.59
N ILE A 50 -3.50 8.84 17.98
CA ILE A 50 -3.20 7.44 17.68
C ILE A 50 -3.21 7.19 16.16
N THR A 51 -2.12 6.64 15.67
CA THR A 51 -1.93 6.26 14.27
C THR A 51 -1.64 4.77 14.18
N LEU A 52 -2.31 4.07 13.25
CA LEU A 52 -1.93 2.72 12.83
C LEU A 52 -1.01 2.83 11.62
N ILE A 53 0.13 2.18 11.68
CA ILE A 53 0.99 1.94 10.51
C ILE A 53 0.73 0.50 10.08
N THR A 54 0.42 0.33 8.80
CA THR A 54 0.24 -0.98 8.18
C THR A 54 1.42 -1.28 7.26
N ASN A 55 1.73 -2.56 7.05
CA ASN A 55 2.71 -3.02 6.08
C ASN A 55 2.05 -3.91 5.04
N VAL A 56 2.45 -3.77 3.77
CA VAL A 56 2.04 -4.70 2.71
C VAL A 56 3.07 -5.82 2.65
N LEU A 57 2.63 -7.02 2.98
CA LEU A 57 3.41 -8.25 2.95
C LEU A 57 3.08 -9.06 1.68
N PRO A 58 3.83 -10.14 1.36
CA PRO A 58 3.56 -10.99 0.21
C PRO A 58 2.12 -11.51 0.09
N TYR A 59 1.42 -11.62 1.20
CA TYR A 59 0.06 -12.17 1.29
C TYR A 59 -1.01 -11.13 1.63
N GLY A 60 -0.67 -9.85 1.59
CA GLY A 60 -1.58 -8.75 1.87
C GLY A 60 -1.13 -7.80 2.97
N GLU A 61 -1.95 -6.80 3.19
CA GLU A 61 -1.70 -5.76 4.20
C GLU A 61 -1.99 -6.30 5.60
N VAL A 62 -1.12 -5.93 6.55
CA VAL A 62 -1.26 -6.24 7.98
C VAL A 62 -1.15 -4.97 8.82
N GLY A 63 -1.86 -4.94 9.95
CA GLY A 63 -1.63 -3.93 10.97
C GLY A 63 -0.33 -4.23 11.71
N ALA A 64 0.67 -3.38 11.54
CA ALA A 64 2.05 -3.64 11.96
C ALA A 64 2.47 -2.87 13.20
N THR A 65 2.03 -1.61 13.34
CA THR A 65 2.51 -0.74 14.43
C THR A 65 1.45 0.27 14.82
N VAL A 66 1.28 0.50 16.11
CA VAL A 66 0.50 1.61 16.65
C VAL A 66 1.46 2.67 17.18
N VAL A 67 1.26 3.92 16.79
CA VAL A 67 2.04 5.07 17.26
C VAL A 67 1.14 6.01 18.02
N CYS A 68 1.55 6.38 19.25
CA CYS A 68 0.86 7.32 20.09
C CYS A 68 1.68 8.60 20.26
N ASP A 69 1.05 9.75 20.03
CA ASP A 69 1.62 11.07 20.32
C ASP A 69 1.18 11.55 21.72
N PHE A 70 2.10 11.65 22.64
CA PHE A 70 1.85 12.14 23.99
C PHE A 70 2.05 13.65 24.14
N GLY A 71 2.54 14.31 23.09
CA GLY A 71 2.76 15.76 23.04
C GLY A 71 4.00 16.25 23.78
N ASP A 72 4.57 15.45 24.69
CA ASP A 72 5.73 15.77 25.52
C ASP A 72 6.69 14.55 25.55
N THR A 73 7.97 14.76 25.83
CA THR A 73 8.97 13.68 25.88
C THR A 73 8.62 12.66 26.98
N ILE A 74 8.53 11.39 26.61
CA ILE A 74 8.18 10.30 27.53
C ILE A 74 9.37 9.92 28.42
N ASP A 75 9.08 9.69 29.70
CA ASP A 75 10.00 8.95 30.59
C ASP A 75 9.93 7.45 30.26
N SER A 76 10.87 7.00 29.45
CA SER A 76 10.91 5.60 28.97
C SER A 76 11.31 4.59 30.05
N SER A 77 11.73 5.03 31.25
CA SER A 77 12.25 4.15 32.31
C SER A 77 11.25 3.09 32.80
N LYS A 78 9.94 3.37 32.69
CA LYS A 78 8.84 2.47 33.11
C LYS A 78 8.02 1.95 31.93
N LEU A 79 8.41 2.28 30.69
CA LEU A 79 7.69 1.88 29.50
C LEU A 79 7.94 0.38 29.19
N THR A 80 6.86 -0.40 29.17
CA THR A 80 6.92 -1.85 28.89
C THR A 80 5.81 -2.25 27.92
N LYS A 81 5.89 -3.44 27.36
CA LYS A 81 4.80 -4.00 26.51
C LYS A 81 3.47 -4.07 27.25
N ASP A 82 3.52 -4.40 28.55
CA ASP A 82 2.32 -4.45 29.40
C ASP A 82 1.77 -3.07 29.77
N SER A 83 2.29 -1.98 29.23
CA SER A 83 1.71 -0.64 29.40
C SER A 83 0.54 -0.40 28.43
N PHE A 84 0.35 -1.27 27.48
CA PHE A 84 -0.65 -1.13 26.42
C PHE A 84 -1.37 -2.44 26.12
N GLU A 85 -2.59 -2.32 25.66
CA GLU A 85 -3.34 -3.38 25.02
C GLU A 85 -3.84 -2.86 23.66
N VAL A 86 -3.63 -3.64 22.61
CA VAL A 86 -4.10 -3.34 21.26
C VAL A 86 -5.08 -4.41 20.84
N GLU A 87 -6.27 -3.99 20.44
CA GLU A 87 -7.31 -4.86 19.91
C GLU A 87 -7.63 -4.48 18.46
N VAL A 88 -8.09 -5.45 17.69
CA VAL A 88 -8.73 -5.24 16.39
C VAL A 88 -10.09 -5.92 16.38
N GLU A 89 -11.08 -5.31 15.73
CA GLU A 89 -12.38 -5.93 15.58
C GLU A 89 -12.39 -6.81 14.31
N VAL A 90 -12.62 -8.12 14.51
CA VAL A 90 -12.72 -9.11 13.43
C VAL A 90 -14.08 -9.79 13.50
N ASN A 91 -14.88 -9.67 12.45
CA ASN A 91 -16.24 -10.21 12.39
C ASN A 91 -17.12 -9.79 13.59
N GLY A 92 -17.04 -8.49 13.97
CA GLY A 92 -17.81 -7.93 15.07
C GLY A 92 -17.35 -8.35 16.48
N LYS A 93 -16.16 -8.95 16.60
CA LYS A 93 -15.60 -9.39 17.89
C LYS A 93 -14.21 -8.79 18.10
N PRO A 94 -13.93 -8.22 19.29
CA PRO A 94 -12.60 -7.74 19.61
C PRO A 94 -11.61 -8.91 19.74
N GLN A 95 -10.43 -8.75 19.16
CA GLN A 95 -9.33 -9.70 19.19
C GLN A 95 -8.06 -8.97 19.61
N ASN A 96 -7.37 -9.48 20.61
CA ASN A 96 -6.12 -8.91 21.07
C ASN A 96 -5.01 -9.15 20.05
N ARG A 97 -4.21 -8.08 19.80
CA ARG A 97 -3.01 -8.16 18.99
C ARG A 97 -1.79 -8.34 19.87
N LYS A 98 -0.89 -9.22 19.49
CA LYS A 98 0.34 -9.45 20.23
C LYS A 98 1.33 -8.31 20.02
N ILE A 99 1.72 -7.64 21.12
CA ILE A 99 2.76 -6.60 21.11
C ILE A 99 4.14 -7.27 21.20
N THR A 100 5.00 -6.95 20.24
CA THR A 100 6.37 -7.49 20.17
C THR A 100 7.40 -6.54 20.76
N LYS A 101 7.24 -5.22 20.57
CA LYS A 101 8.19 -4.21 21.04
C LYS A 101 7.46 -2.89 21.36
N VAL A 102 7.95 -2.18 22.39
CA VAL A 102 7.50 -0.83 22.73
C VAL A 102 8.71 0.04 23.01
N TYR A 103 8.77 1.21 22.42
CA TYR A 103 9.86 2.17 22.61
C TYR A 103 9.42 3.60 22.27
N THR A 104 10.24 4.58 22.67
CA THR A 104 10.02 5.99 22.35
C THR A 104 10.72 6.39 21.06
N ASN A 105 10.17 7.38 20.36
CA ASN A 105 10.79 8.00 19.20
C ASN A 105 10.48 9.51 19.14
N ASN A 106 11.33 10.26 18.45
CA ASN A 106 11.14 11.68 18.19
C ASN A 106 10.31 11.98 16.93
N LYS A 107 9.90 10.95 16.21
CA LYS A 107 9.01 10.99 15.04
C LYS A 107 7.98 9.88 15.10
N ALA A 108 6.85 10.10 14.43
CA ALA A 108 5.77 9.11 14.31
C ALA A 108 6.11 8.03 13.25
N GLU A 109 7.23 7.34 13.42
CA GLU A 109 7.75 6.32 12.50
C GLU A 109 8.40 5.16 13.24
N VAL A 110 8.49 4.00 12.61
CA VAL A 110 9.25 2.85 13.11
C VAL A 110 10.76 3.18 13.05
N SER A 111 11.52 2.72 14.05
CA SER A 111 12.96 2.92 14.15
C SER A 111 13.65 1.69 14.74
N GLU A 112 14.83 1.35 14.22
CA GLU A 112 15.63 0.25 14.77
C GLU A 112 16.04 0.49 16.23
N THR A 113 16.30 1.74 16.57
CA THR A 113 16.75 2.18 17.90
C THR A 113 15.76 3.15 18.53
N SER A 114 15.55 2.99 19.86
CA SER A 114 14.79 3.97 20.64
C SER A 114 15.47 5.32 20.65
N LYS A 115 14.67 6.38 20.55
CA LYS A 115 15.11 7.78 20.70
C LYS A 115 14.20 8.47 21.69
N ASP A 116 14.76 9.37 22.49
CA ASP A 116 13.96 10.24 23.34
C ASP A 116 12.97 11.06 22.49
N GLY A 117 11.72 11.10 22.89
CA GLY A 117 10.71 11.83 22.15
C GLY A 117 9.29 11.64 22.70
N GLN A 118 8.36 12.30 22.07
CA GLN A 118 6.94 12.34 22.45
C GLN A 118 6.13 11.15 21.91
N TYR A 119 6.67 10.43 20.93
CA TYR A 119 5.97 9.30 20.32
C TYR A 119 6.32 8.01 21.03
N VAL A 120 5.32 7.20 21.34
CA VAL A 120 5.49 5.81 21.73
C VAL A 120 5.12 4.94 20.54
N VAL A 121 6.05 4.11 20.12
CA VAL A 121 5.91 3.14 19.02
C VAL A 121 5.68 1.76 19.59
N ILE A 122 4.59 1.13 19.20
CA ILE A 122 4.10 -0.17 19.66
C ILE A 122 4.08 -1.10 18.46
N GLU A 123 5.12 -1.92 18.30
CA GLU A 123 5.21 -2.90 17.21
C GLU A 123 4.37 -4.14 17.55
N LEU A 124 3.58 -4.59 16.57
CA LEU A 124 2.70 -5.75 16.66
C LEU A 124 3.33 -6.95 15.93
N ASP A 125 2.88 -8.15 16.27
CA ASP A 125 3.28 -9.37 15.57
C ASP A 125 2.56 -9.43 14.21
N GLU A 126 3.32 -9.27 13.13
CA GLU A 126 2.78 -9.32 11.76
C GLU A 126 2.35 -10.74 11.34
N SER A 127 2.81 -11.77 12.04
CA SER A 127 2.41 -13.17 11.83
C SER A 127 1.19 -13.60 12.66
N ASP A 128 0.66 -12.69 13.48
CA ASP A 128 -0.55 -12.92 14.27
C ASP A 128 -1.73 -13.24 13.34
N LYS A 129 -2.53 -14.23 13.69
CA LYS A 129 -3.74 -14.63 12.92
C LYS A 129 -4.76 -13.52 12.69
N HIS A 130 -4.69 -12.45 13.47
CA HIS A 130 -5.55 -11.27 13.35
C HIS A 130 -4.80 -10.04 12.79
N ALA A 131 -3.61 -10.25 12.19
CA ALA A 131 -2.81 -9.18 11.62
C ALA A 131 -3.38 -8.63 10.32
N SER A 132 -4.00 -9.50 9.49
CA SER A 132 -4.58 -9.11 8.20
C SER A 132 -5.61 -7.99 8.33
N THR A 133 -5.48 -6.97 7.49
CA THR A 133 -6.46 -5.88 7.37
C THR A 133 -7.57 -6.19 6.37
N SER A 134 -7.52 -7.35 5.72
CA SER A 134 -8.51 -7.79 4.73
C SER A 134 -9.08 -9.16 5.04
N THR A 135 -10.30 -9.38 4.57
CA THR A 135 -10.99 -10.67 4.59
C THR A 135 -11.15 -11.20 3.17
N PHE A 136 -10.83 -12.46 2.96
CA PHE A 136 -11.04 -13.15 1.68
C PHE A 136 -12.37 -13.90 1.70
N ASN A 137 -13.23 -13.64 0.72
CA ASN A 137 -14.47 -14.36 0.47
C ASN A 137 -14.22 -15.44 -0.58
N GLU A 138 -14.26 -16.70 -0.18
CA GLU A 138 -13.97 -17.85 -1.06
C GLU A 138 -15.04 -18.03 -2.16
N GLU A 139 -16.32 -17.76 -1.87
CA GLU A 139 -17.40 -17.92 -2.85
C GLU A 139 -17.29 -16.91 -3.99
N LYS A 140 -16.92 -15.67 -3.67
CA LYS A 140 -16.74 -14.59 -4.65
C LYS A 140 -15.31 -14.51 -5.20
N PHE A 141 -14.39 -15.25 -4.60
CA PHE A 141 -12.96 -15.16 -4.87
C PHE A 141 -12.47 -13.70 -4.83
N LEU A 142 -12.79 -13.00 -3.72
CA LEU A 142 -12.60 -11.57 -3.58
C LEU A 142 -12.11 -11.21 -2.18
N SER A 143 -11.12 -10.34 -2.11
CA SER A 143 -10.66 -9.72 -0.87
C SER A 143 -11.30 -8.36 -0.66
N THR A 144 -11.65 -8.06 0.58
CA THR A 144 -12.14 -6.74 1.03
C THR A 144 -11.27 -6.23 2.17
N ARG A 145 -10.94 -4.93 2.14
CA ARG A 145 -10.18 -4.28 3.21
C ARG A 145 -11.14 -3.75 4.27
N ASP A 146 -11.30 -4.49 5.36
CA ASP A 146 -12.34 -4.25 6.37
C ASP A 146 -11.85 -4.33 7.83
N ASN A 147 -10.70 -4.94 8.11
CA ASN A 147 -10.21 -5.15 9.46
C ASN A 147 -9.24 -4.04 9.90
N LEU A 148 -9.73 -2.80 10.01
CA LEU A 148 -8.97 -1.62 10.42
C LEU A 148 -9.51 -0.97 11.71
N ASP A 149 -10.55 -1.53 12.34
CA ASP A 149 -11.07 -1.01 13.61
C ASP A 149 -10.18 -1.45 14.77
N TYR A 150 -9.01 -0.80 14.84
CA TYR A 150 -8.05 -0.98 15.91
C TYR A 150 -8.38 -0.05 17.06
N LYS A 151 -8.17 -0.55 18.29
CA LYS A 151 -8.36 0.19 19.54
C LYS A 151 -7.15 0.01 20.44
N LEU A 152 -6.78 1.06 21.16
CA LEU A 152 -5.68 1.08 22.10
C LEU A 152 -6.17 1.40 23.49
N SER A 153 -5.73 0.62 24.49
CA SER A 153 -5.92 0.92 25.92
C SER A 153 -4.57 1.12 26.58
N LEU A 154 -4.53 2.08 27.51
CA LEU A 154 -3.39 2.31 28.37
C LEU A 154 -3.59 1.54 29.68
N THR A 155 -2.83 0.50 29.91
CA THR A 155 -2.96 -0.43 31.06
C THR A 155 -2.12 -0.03 32.25
N LYS A 156 -1.09 0.81 32.06
CA LYS A 156 -0.23 1.37 33.12
C LYS A 156 -0.08 2.87 32.93
N GLU A 157 0.17 3.57 34.03
CA GLU A 157 0.47 5.01 34.02
C GLU A 157 1.74 5.28 33.21
N ILE A 158 1.69 6.31 32.36
CA ILE A 158 2.82 6.84 31.61
C ILE A 158 3.08 8.28 32.04
N LYS A 159 4.35 8.62 32.28
CA LYS A 159 4.78 9.97 32.64
C LYS A 159 5.66 10.56 31.54
N THR A 160 5.49 11.86 31.35
CA THR A 160 6.42 12.65 30.55
C THR A 160 7.53 13.22 31.43
N LYS A 161 8.65 13.60 30.82
CA LYS A 161 9.76 14.26 31.53
C LYS A 161 9.35 15.62 32.08
N GLU A 162 8.33 16.25 31.50
CA GLU A 162 7.74 17.55 31.92
C GLU A 162 6.72 17.40 33.03
N GLY A 163 6.48 16.18 33.54
CA GLY A 163 5.63 15.90 34.70
C GLY A 163 4.14 15.70 34.38
N THR A 164 3.77 15.60 33.10
CA THR A 164 2.41 15.21 32.69
C THR A 164 2.23 13.69 32.94
N THR A 165 1.07 13.32 33.47
CA THR A 165 0.73 11.92 33.76
C THR A 165 -0.47 11.50 32.94
N PHE A 166 -0.31 10.39 32.19
CA PHE A 166 -1.38 9.69 31.50
C PHE A 166 -1.74 8.45 32.32
N LYS A 167 -2.95 8.45 32.90
CA LYS A 167 -3.40 7.36 33.79
C LYS A 167 -3.85 6.15 33.00
N ALA A 168 -3.63 4.98 33.57
CA ALA A 168 -4.25 3.75 33.11
C ALA A 168 -5.78 3.91 33.05
N SER A 169 -6.41 3.40 32.02
CA SER A 169 -7.84 3.53 31.79
C SER A 169 -8.35 2.31 31.02
N GLU A 170 -9.55 1.85 31.36
CA GLU A 170 -10.28 0.86 30.56
C GLU A 170 -10.86 1.46 29.26
N GLN A 171 -10.71 2.77 29.05
CA GLN A 171 -11.14 3.44 27.85
C GLN A 171 -10.34 2.91 26.66
N LYS A 172 -11.06 2.45 25.63
CA LYS A 172 -10.51 2.02 24.34
C LYS A 172 -10.54 3.19 23.37
N ASN A 173 -9.37 3.73 23.09
CA ASN A 173 -9.20 4.81 22.13
C ASN A 173 -9.13 4.23 20.72
N LYS A 174 -9.87 4.85 19.79
CA LYS A 174 -9.85 4.44 18.38
C LYS A 174 -8.64 5.00 17.65
N ILE A 175 -8.21 4.29 16.62
CA ILE A 175 -7.22 4.81 15.68
C ILE A 175 -7.86 5.93 14.86
N ALA A 176 -7.26 7.12 14.85
CA ALA A 176 -7.74 8.24 14.05
C ALA A 176 -7.13 8.30 12.66
N LYS A 177 -5.95 7.71 12.49
CA LYS A 177 -5.20 7.76 11.22
C LYS A 177 -4.59 6.41 10.90
N VAL A 178 -4.67 6.01 9.64
CA VAL A 178 -3.94 4.87 9.08
C VAL A 178 -2.89 5.41 8.11
N VAL A 179 -1.67 4.89 8.22
CA VAL A 179 -0.55 5.18 7.31
C VAL A 179 -0.07 3.86 6.74
N THR A 180 -0.06 3.75 5.42
CA THR A 180 0.47 2.57 4.72
C THR A 180 1.67 2.99 3.90
N PRO A 181 2.90 2.85 4.44
CA PRO A 181 4.12 3.24 3.73
C PRO A 181 4.17 2.67 2.31
N VAL A 182 4.74 3.41 1.38
CA VAL A 182 4.76 3.12 -0.06
C VAL A 182 3.39 3.25 -0.74
N VAL A 183 2.33 2.67 -0.17
CA VAL A 183 0.96 2.75 -0.76
C VAL A 183 0.44 4.17 -0.76
N ASP A 184 0.71 4.93 0.30
CA ASP A 184 0.27 6.34 0.42
C ASP A 184 0.97 7.26 -0.59
N ASP A 185 2.10 6.83 -1.17
CA ASP A 185 2.79 7.54 -2.24
C ASP A 185 2.16 7.32 -3.63
N PHE A 186 1.26 6.35 -3.76
CA PHE A 186 0.50 6.13 -4.98
C PHE A 186 -0.69 7.10 -5.06
N LYS A 187 -0.71 7.92 -6.09
CA LYS A 187 -1.84 8.80 -6.39
C LYS A 187 -3.08 7.99 -6.76
N LYS A 188 -4.15 8.19 -6.02
CA LYS A 188 -5.47 7.59 -6.28
C LYS A 188 -6.21 8.36 -7.35
N SER A 189 -6.70 7.67 -8.39
CA SER A 189 -7.44 8.31 -9.47
C SER A 189 -8.43 7.36 -10.14
N VAL A 190 -9.31 7.92 -10.97
CA VAL A 190 -10.25 7.19 -11.82
C VAL A 190 -10.02 7.67 -13.25
N TYR A 191 -9.79 6.74 -14.15
CA TYR A 191 -9.75 6.97 -15.58
C TYR A 191 -11.15 6.80 -16.16
N GLN A 192 -11.53 7.60 -17.13
CA GLN A 192 -12.72 7.42 -17.93
C GLN A 192 -12.36 7.60 -19.40
N ASP A 193 -12.63 6.58 -20.21
CA ASP A 193 -12.37 6.63 -21.63
C ASP A 193 -13.49 7.35 -22.42
N ALA A 194 -13.29 7.50 -23.72
CA ALA A 194 -14.26 8.17 -24.61
C ALA A 194 -15.61 7.41 -24.73
N SER A 195 -15.65 6.11 -24.40
CA SER A 195 -16.90 5.33 -24.37
C SER A 195 -17.71 5.55 -23.09
N GLY A 196 -17.11 6.20 -22.08
CA GLY A 196 -17.68 6.38 -20.76
C GLY A 196 -17.30 5.28 -19.77
N SER A 197 -16.55 4.24 -20.20
CA SER A 197 -16.05 3.20 -19.33
C SER A 197 -15.04 3.75 -18.34
N LYS A 198 -15.09 3.26 -17.09
CA LYS A 198 -14.26 3.74 -15.99
C LYS A 198 -13.35 2.65 -15.47
N MET A 199 -12.15 3.07 -15.00
CA MET A 199 -11.21 2.18 -14.32
C MET A 199 -10.54 2.93 -13.17
N GLN A 200 -10.64 2.37 -11.98
CA GLN A 200 -9.88 2.82 -10.82
C GLN A 200 -8.39 2.53 -11.08
N TYR A 201 -7.51 3.41 -10.63
CA TYR A 201 -6.07 3.14 -10.71
C TYR A 201 -5.27 3.87 -9.66
N ARG A 202 -4.10 3.33 -9.37
CA ARG A 202 -3.05 3.95 -8.56
C ARG A 202 -1.83 4.20 -9.42
N LEU A 203 -1.22 5.37 -9.28
CA LEU A 203 0.00 5.74 -9.99
C LEU A 203 1.07 6.20 -9.00
N PHE A 204 2.18 5.48 -8.94
CA PHE A 204 3.39 5.94 -8.28
C PHE A 204 4.27 6.70 -9.26
N GLU A 205 4.80 7.84 -8.83
CA GLU A 205 5.73 8.65 -9.61
C GLU A 205 7.13 8.61 -8.96
N PRO A 206 8.19 8.30 -9.71
CA PRO A 206 9.55 8.34 -9.18
C PRO A 206 9.95 9.76 -8.80
N LYS A 207 10.96 9.92 -7.95
CA LYS A 207 11.57 11.22 -7.71
C LYS A 207 12.18 11.74 -9.01
N LYS A 208 11.64 12.84 -9.53
CA LYS A 208 12.00 13.36 -10.84
C LYS A 208 13.30 14.18 -10.82
N GLU A 209 14.10 14.01 -11.84
CA GLU A 209 15.23 14.86 -12.21
C GLU A 209 14.89 15.59 -13.52
N SER A 210 15.39 16.81 -13.71
CA SER A 210 15.12 17.60 -14.90
C SER A 210 15.54 16.86 -16.19
N ASN A 211 14.67 16.87 -17.20
CA ASN A 211 14.90 16.28 -18.53
C ASN A 211 15.17 14.78 -18.57
N LYS A 212 14.84 14.05 -17.50
CA LYS A 212 15.01 12.59 -17.44
C LYS A 212 13.66 11.91 -17.68
N LYS A 213 13.67 10.86 -18.50
CA LYS A 213 12.56 9.95 -18.68
C LYS A 213 12.80 8.66 -17.92
N TYR A 214 11.71 8.07 -17.42
CA TYR A 214 11.76 6.91 -16.53
C TYR A 214 11.00 5.72 -17.12
N PRO A 215 11.39 4.49 -16.82
CA PRO A 215 10.60 3.31 -17.12
C PRO A 215 9.20 3.40 -16.53
N LEU A 216 8.27 2.61 -17.10
CA LEU A 216 6.95 2.36 -16.53
C LEU A 216 6.77 0.86 -16.32
N VAL A 217 6.34 0.48 -15.13
CA VAL A 217 5.84 -0.88 -14.83
C VAL A 217 4.30 -0.81 -14.76
N LEU A 218 3.63 -1.50 -15.66
CA LEU A 218 2.21 -1.81 -15.57
C LEU A 218 2.06 -3.08 -14.74
N PHE A 219 1.37 -2.99 -13.60
CA PHE A 219 1.05 -4.15 -12.77
C PHE A 219 -0.41 -4.56 -12.93
N LEU A 220 -0.66 -5.82 -13.27
CA LEU A 220 -1.98 -6.39 -13.40
C LEU A 220 -2.24 -7.37 -12.25
N HIS A 221 -3.20 -7.04 -11.40
CA HIS A 221 -3.55 -7.81 -10.21
C HIS A 221 -4.27 -9.12 -10.52
N GLY A 222 -4.31 -10.04 -9.56
CA GLY A 222 -5.04 -11.30 -9.62
C GLY A 222 -6.54 -11.15 -9.35
N SER A 223 -7.23 -12.27 -9.26
CA SER A 223 -8.69 -12.27 -9.09
C SER A 223 -9.13 -11.71 -7.73
N GLY A 224 -8.33 -11.91 -6.68
CA GLY A 224 -8.67 -11.48 -5.33
C GLY A 224 -8.74 -9.97 -5.14
N GLU A 225 -8.00 -9.19 -5.94
CA GLU A 225 -7.86 -7.74 -5.77
C GLU A 225 -8.83 -6.91 -6.62
N ARG A 226 -9.80 -7.57 -7.26
CA ARG A 226 -10.91 -6.88 -7.95
C ARG A 226 -11.67 -5.97 -7.00
N GLY A 227 -12.31 -4.94 -7.52
CA GLY A 227 -13.14 -4.04 -6.73
C GLY A 227 -13.20 -2.65 -7.33
N ASN A 228 -13.82 -1.75 -6.58
CA ASN A 228 -13.89 -0.33 -6.91
C ASN A 228 -13.47 0.56 -5.73
N ASP A 229 -12.78 -0.02 -4.75
CA ASP A 229 -12.24 0.68 -3.59
C ASP A 229 -10.99 1.48 -3.94
N ASN A 230 -10.36 1.16 -5.07
CA ASN A 230 -9.08 1.70 -5.50
C ASN A 230 -7.98 1.50 -4.44
N TYR A 231 -7.98 0.34 -3.79
CA TYR A 231 -7.05 0.02 -2.71
C TYR A 231 -6.49 -1.41 -2.83
N MET A 232 -7.34 -2.43 -3.03
CA MET A 232 -6.92 -3.83 -3.00
C MET A 232 -5.83 -4.16 -4.03
N GLN A 233 -5.81 -3.52 -5.20
CA GLN A 233 -4.77 -3.73 -6.22
C GLN A 233 -3.35 -3.34 -5.78
N VAL A 234 -3.21 -2.60 -4.67
CA VAL A 234 -1.90 -2.19 -4.12
C VAL A 234 -1.64 -2.70 -2.71
N VAL A 235 -2.64 -3.23 -2.00
CA VAL A 235 -2.48 -3.76 -0.64
C VAL A 235 -2.77 -5.25 -0.53
N GLY A 236 -3.42 -5.87 -1.52
CA GLY A 236 -3.74 -7.30 -1.49
C GLY A 236 -2.51 -8.21 -1.54
N ASN A 237 -1.39 -7.70 -2.00
CA ASN A 237 -0.09 -8.36 -2.05
C ASN A 237 1.02 -7.37 -2.43
N GLU A 238 2.27 -7.82 -2.51
CA GLU A 238 3.43 -6.99 -2.88
C GLU A 238 3.49 -6.59 -4.36
N GLY A 239 2.60 -7.08 -5.22
CA GLY A 239 2.71 -6.99 -6.68
C GLY A 239 2.94 -5.60 -7.25
N ALA A 240 2.23 -4.58 -6.73
CA ALA A 240 2.44 -3.19 -7.13
C ALA A 240 3.55 -2.51 -6.32
N VAL A 241 3.56 -2.71 -4.99
CA VAL A 241 4.46 -1.98 -4.08
C VAL A 241 5.92 -2.43 -4.19
N ALA A 242 6.19 -3.64 -4.67
CA ALA A 242 7.55 -4.12 -4.90
C ALA A 242 8.34 -3.19 -5.84
N TRP A 243 7.70 -2.59 -6.83
CA TRP A 243 8.31 -1.69 -7.79
C TRP A 243 8.46 -0.26 -7.26
N ALA A 244 7.62 0.14 -6.29
CA ALA A 244 7.62 1.44 -5.65
C ALA A 244 8.43 1.48 -4.34
N ASN A 245 8.91 0.33 -3.87
CA ASN A 245 9.74 0.23 -2.66
C ASN A 245 10.95 1.17 -2.75
N PRO A 246 11.27 1.94 -1.68
CA PRO A 246 12.36 2.92 -1.68
C PRO A 246 13.72 2.37 -2.12
N GLU A 247 14.09 1.15 -1.73
CA GLU A 247 15.35 0.53 -2.14
C GLU A 247 15.35 0.18 -3.64
N GLN A 248 14.20 -0.24 -4.17
CA GLN A 248 14.04 -0.48 -5.59
C GLN A 248 14.08 0.83 -6.37
N GLN A 249 13.35 1.84 -5.93
CA GLN A 249 13.31 3.16 -6.57
C GLN A 249 14.66 3.89 -6.56
N LYS A 250 15.49 3.65 -5.55
CA LYS A 250 16.87 4.16 -5.51
C LYS A 250 17.75 3.59 -6.62
N LYS A 251 17.55 2.32 -6.99
CA LYS A 251 18.33 1.64 -8.05
C LYS A 251 17.72 1.86 -9.42
N ASN A 252 16.43 1.66 -9.54
CA ASN A 252 15.67 1.67 -10.78
C ASN A 252 14.44 2.56 -10.61
N PRO A 253 14.61 3.90 -10.58
CA PRO A 253 13.47 4.80 -10.47
C PRO A 253 12.53 4.61 -11.66
N ALA A 254 11.25 4.31 -11.38
CA ALA A 254 10.24 3.99 -12.37
C ALA A 254 8.85 4.46 -11.94
N TYR A 255 7.99 4.76 -12.90
CA TYR A 255 6.57 4.85 -12.67
C TYR A 255 5.96 3.47 -12.44
N VAL A 256 4.96 3.38 -11.58
CA VAL A 256 4.18 2.15 -11.40
C VAL A 256 2.70 2.46 -11.59
N LEU A 257 2.09 1.85 -12.59
CA LEU A 257 0.66 1.96 -12.87
C LEU A 257 -0.04 0.67 -12.44
N ALA A 258 -0.95 0.79 -11.49
CA ALA A 258 -1.74 -0.33 -10.96
C ALA A 258 -3.25 -0.04 -11.15
N PRO A 259 -3.85 -0.41 -12.28
CA PRO A 259 -5.28 -0.33 -12.49
C PRO A 259 -6.01 -1.40 -11.66
N GLN A 260 -7.30 -1.15 -11.37
CA GLN A 260 -8.19 -2.10 -10.69
C GLN A 260 -9.42 -2.38 -11.54
N VAL A 261 -9.68 -3.66 -11.78
CA VAL A 261 -10.89 -4.10 -12.45
C VAL A 261 -12.01 -4.23 -11.42
N GLU A 262 -13.20 -3.78 -11.77
CA GLU A 262 -14.39 -3.89 -10.93
C GLU A 262 -14.75 -5.36 -10.67
N ALA A 263 -15.26 -5.66 -9.48
CA ALA A 263 -15.71 -7.00 -9.14
C ALA A 263 -16.95 -7.36 -9.96
N ALA A 264 -16.89 -8.46 -10.71
CA ALA A 264 -18.03 -9.05 -11.41
C ALA A 264 -18.58 -10.24 -10.62
N GLU A 265 -19.82 -10.62 -10.90
CA GLU A 265 -20.49 -11.76 -10.26
C GLU A 265 -19.84 -13.11 -10.62
N THR A 266 -19.23 -13.18 -11.81
CA THR A 266 -18.57 -14.39 -12.32
C THR A 266 -17.06 -14.22 -12.38
N LEU A 267 -16.34 -15.29 -12.08
CA LEU A 267 -14.89 -15.34 -12.20
C LEU A 267 -14.51 -15.65 -13.65
N THR A 268 -14.08 -14.63 -14.39
CA THR A 268 -13.66 -14.73 -15.77
C THR A 268 -12.25 -14.14 -15.98
N ALA A 269 -11.70 -14.23 -17.17
CA ALA A 269 -10.40 -13.64 -17.52
C ALA A 269 -10.55 -12.13 -17.84
N TYR A 270 -11.07 -11.36 -16.93
CA TYR A 270 -11.51 -9.99 -17.11
C TYR A 270 -10.44 -9.01 -17.65
N TRP A 271 -9.14 -9.29 -17.53
CA TRP A 271 -8.10 -8.52 -18.22
C TRP A 271 -8.07 -8.74 -19.73
N THR A 272 -8.79 -9.77 -20.21
CA THR A 272 -8.92 -10.09 -21.63
C THR A 272 -10.23 -9.65 -22.25
N GLU A 273 -11.21 -9.28 -21.40
CA GLU A 273 -12.58 -8.96 -21.77
C GLU A 273 -12.81 -7.45 -21.96
N GLU A 274 -13.74 -7.12 -22.82
CA GLU A 274 -14.20 -5.75 -22.99
C GLU A 274 -15.27 -5.41 -21.94
N PRO A 275 -15.33 -4.18 -21.43
CA PRO A 275 -14.49 -3.04 -21.82
C PRO A 275 -13.15 -2.94 -21.08
N ASN A 276 -12.86 -3.84 -20.13
CA ASN A 276 -11.70 -3.77 -19.23
C ASN A 276 -10.38 -3.68 -19.99
N TYR A 277 -10.20 -4.55 -21.00
CA TYR A 277 -8.99 -4.57 -21.81
C TYR A 277 -8.75 -3.22 -22.51
N THR A 278 -9.76 -2.71 -23.23
CA THR A 278 -9.63 -1.44 -23.96
C THR A 278 -9.44 -0.27 -23.00
N THR A 279 -10.18 -0.21 -21.89
CA THR A 279 -10.06 0.86 -20.90
C THR A 279 -8.67 0.87 -20.24
N MET A 280 -8.14 -0.30 -19.87
CA MET A 280 -6.78 -0.44 -19.33
C MET A 280 -5.71 0.00 -20.34
N LEU A 281 -5.85 -0.40 -21.61
CA LEU A 281 -4.89 -0.03 -22.67
C LEU A 281 -4.92 1.48 -22.97
N ASN A 282 -6.10 2.11 -22.95
CA ASN A 282 -6.26 3.54 -23.14
C ASN A 282 -5.67 4.32 -21.96
N LEU A 283 -5.92 3.87 -20.71
CA LEU A 283 -5.29 4.42 -19.50
C LEU A 283 -3.76 4.35 -19.59
N LEU A 284 -3.21 3.21 -20.01
CA LEU A 284 -1.76 3.05 -20.19
C LEU A 284 -1.21 4.03 -21.21
N LYS A 285 -1.85 4.16 -22.39
CA LYS A 285 -1.42 5.08 -23.45
C LYS A 285 -1.47 6.54 -23.01
N GLU A 286 -2.57 6.96 -22.34
CA GLU A 286 -2.68 8.31 -21.78
C GLU A 286 -1.59 8.57 -20.75
N THR A 287 -1.30 7.59 -19.87
CA THR A 287 -0.23 7.70 -18.88
C THR A 287 1.13 7.90 -19.56
N ILE A 288 1.44 7.12 -20.60
CA ILE A 288 2.68 7.24 -21.37
C ILE A 288 2.83 8.61 -22.02
N ASP A 289 1.74 9.20 -22.50
CA ASP A 289 1.79 10.50 -23.17
C ASP A 289 1.80 11.68 -22.20
N LYS A 290 1.23 11.51 -21.01
CA LYS A 290 1.09 12.57 -20.01
C LYS A 290 2.34 12.74 -19.12
N TYR A 291 3.09 11.68 -18.88
CA TYR A 291 4.22 11.68 -17.94
C TYR A 291 5.57 11.50 -18.65
N ASP A 292 6.66 11.79 -17.94
CA ASP A 292 8.04 11.67 -18.46
C ASP A 292 8.49 10.19 -18.54
N ILE A 293 7.75 9.40 -19.34
CA ILE A 293 7.99 7.97 -19.50
C ILE A 293 8.89 7.71 -20.70
N ASP A 294 9.87 6.83 -20.51
CA ASP A 294 10.70 6.30 -21.56
C ASP A 294 9.92 5.22 -22.34
N LYS A 295 9.47 5.58 -23.54
CA LYS A 295 8.66 4.69 -24.41
C LYS A 295 9.40 3.42 -24.83
N ASN A 296 10.72 3.35 -24.65
CA ASN A 296 11.52 2.15 -24.90
C ASN A 296 11.62 1.23 -23.68
N ARG A 297 11.20 1.68 -22.50
CA ARG A 297 11.29 0.91 -21.26
C ARG A 297 9.93 0.84 -20.55
N ILE A 298 8.97 0.23 -21.22
CA ILE A 298 7.63 -0.04 -20.69
C ILE A 298 7.55 -1.54 -20.42
N TYR A 299 7.25 -1.92 -19.22
CA TYR A 299 7.19 -3.30 -18.75
C TYR A 299 5.77 -3.64 -18.29
N VAL A 300 5.39 -4.91 -18.41
CA VAL A 300 4.17 -5.43 -17.82
C VAL A 300 4.47 -6.63 -16.95
N VAL A 301 3.91 -6.61 -15.74
CA VAL A 301 4.00 -7.69 -14.77
C VAL A 301 2.61 -8.00 -14.27
N GLY A 302 2.24 -9.26 -14.21
CA GLY A 302 0.93 -9.65 -13.68
C GLY A 302 0.96 -11.07 -13.14
N MET A 303 0.06 -11.33 -12.20
CA MET A 303 -0.02 -12.63 -11.53
C MET A 303 -1.42 -13.22 -11.63
N SER A 304 -1.52 -14.55 -11.71
CA SER A 304 -2.79 -15.27 -11.81
C SER A 304 -3.61 -14.72 -12.99
N ASN A 305 -4.80 -14.21 -12.77
CA ASN A 305 -5.59 -13.54 -13.80
C ASN A 305 -4.84 -12.35 -14.44
N GLY A 306 -4.05 -11.59 -13.67
CA GLY A 306 -3.14 -10.57 -14.20
C GLY A 306 -2.01 -11.16 -15.06
N GLY A 307 -1.57 -12.39 -14.79
CA GLY A 307 -0.65 -13.14 -15.63
C GLY A 307 -1.27 -13.49 -16.98
N ILE A 308 -2.56 -13.87 -17.00
CA ILE A 308 -3.35 -14.06 -18.23
C ILE A 308 -3.45 -12.73 -19.00
N GLY A 309 -3.76 -11.64 -18.27
CA GLY A 309 -3.79 -10.29 -18.84
C GLY A 309 -2.46 -9.86 -19.43
N THR A 310 -1.34 -10.23 -18.78
CA THR A 310 0.01 -9.98 -19.28
C THR A 310 0.25 -10.66 -20.60
N TRP A 311 -0.06 -11.94 -20.72
CA TRP A 311 0.03 -12.67 -21.99
C TRP A 311 -0.86 -12.07 -23.08
N ASN A 312 -2.10 -11.72 -22.73
CA ASN A 312 -3.05 -11.14 -23.69
C ASN A 312 -2.57 -9.78 -24.21
N VAL A 313 -2.12 -8.88 -23.31
CA VAL A 313 -1.75 -7.53 -23.72
C VAL A 313 -0.49 -7.51 -24.57
N ILE A 314 0.51 -8.38 -24.32
CA ILE A 314 1.70 -8.45 -25.15
C ILE A 314 1.40 -9.10 -26.52
N LYS A 315 0.57 -10.15 -26.60
CA LYS A 315 0.14 -10.75 -27.88
C LYS A 315 -0.57 -9.72 -28.77
N LYS A 316 -1.47 -8.91 -28.19
CA LYS A 316 -2.22 -7.89 -28.94
C LYS A 316 -1.43 -6.61 -29.22
N ASN A 317 -0.33 -6.35 -28.49
CA ASN A 317 0.49 -5.13 -28.64
C ASN A 317 2.00 -5.49 -28.61
N PRO A 318 2.51 -6.25 -29.57
CA PRO A 318 3.87 -6.81 -29.54
C PRO A 318 4.98 -5.76 -29.52
N ASN A 319 4.70 -4.52 -29.96
CA ASN A 319 5.67 -3.42 -30.01
C ASN A 319 5.54 -2.42 -28.86
N LEU A 320 4.63 -2.66 -27.90
CA LEU A 320 4.38 -1.70 -26.82
C LEU A 320 5.36 -1.88 -25.66
N PHE A 321 5.65 -3.12 -25.29
CA PHE A 321 6.44 -3.46 -24.11
C PHE A 321 7.87 -3.86 -24.48
N ALA A 322 8.82 -3.49 -23.63
CA ALA A 322 10.22 -3.92 -23.73
C ALA A 322 10.45 -5.29 -23.10
N ALA A 323 9.64 -5.65 -22.10
CA ALA A 323 9.66 -6.97 -21.47
C ALA A 323 8.36 -7.25 -20.73
N ALA A 324 8.12 -8.53 -20.45
CA ALA A 324 6.94 -8.99 -19.71
C ALA A 324 7.31 -10.08 -18.67
N VAL A 325 6.58 -10.05 -17.53
CA VAL A 325 6.71 -11.07 -16.48
C VAL A 325 5.32 -11.61 -16.12
N PRO A 326 4.82 -12.61 -16.86
CA PRO A 326 3.60 -13.32 -16.49
C PRO A 326 3.91 -14.35 -15.39
N ILE A 327 3.16 -14.30 -14.29
CA ILE A 327 3.33 -15.17 -13.11
C ILE A 327 2.06 -16.00 -12.94
N CYS A 328 2.17 -17.32 -12.82
CA CYS A 328 1.06 -18.30 -12.65
C CYS A 328 -0.18 -17.98 -13.52
N GLY A 329 0.06 -17.57 -14.76
CA GLY A 329 -0.98 -17.25 -15.73
C GLY A 329 -1.11 -18.30 -16.84
N ILE A 330 -2.11 -18.11 -17.70
CA ILE A 330 -2.38 -18.95 -18.86
C ILE A 330 -1.91 -18.21 -20.12
N GLY A 331 -0.98 -18.79 -20.84
CA GLY A 331 -0.36 -18.18 -22.03
C GLY A 331 -1.31 -18.06 -23.22
N ASP A 332 -2.10 -19.08 -23.42
CA ASP A 332 -3.21 -19.09 -24.37
C ASP A 332 -4.44 -19.69 -23.69
N LEU A 333 -5.45 -18.86 -23.46
CA LEU A 333 -6.65 -19.26 -22.74
C LEU A 333 -7.64 -19.92 -23.69
N PRO A 334 -7.95 -21.20 -23.52
CA PRO A 334 -8.99 -21.85 -24.32
C PRO A 334 -10.38 -21.34 -23.92
N GLY A 335 -11.00 -20.56 -24.77
CA GLY A 335 -12.24 -19.86 -24.44
C GLY A 335 -12.05 -18.79 -23.37
N ASN A 336 -13.10 -18.47 -22.61
CA ASN A 336 -13.06 -17.47 -21.52
C ASN A 336 -13.16 -18.10 -20.12
N THR A 337 -12.87 -19.37 -19.96
CA THR A 337 -13.09 -20.12 -18.72
C THR A 337 -11.79 -20.24 -17.94
N LEU A 338 -11.72 -19.66 -16.74
CA LEU A 338 -10.60 -19.78 -15.81
C LEU A 338 -10.58 -21.08 -15.02
N VAL A 339 -11.73 -21.74 -14.95
CA VAL A 339 -11.94 -22.94 -14.13
C VAL A 339 -12.30 -24.10 -15.06
N GLY A 340 -11.45 -25.09 -15.12
CA GLY A 340 -11.65 -26.27 -15.92
C GLY A 340 -10.45 -27.22 -15.90
N GLU A 341 -10.59 -28.36 -16.52
CA GLU A 341 -9.48 -29.25 -16.78
C GLU A 341 -8.49 -28.56 -17.74
N TYR A 342 -7.21 -28.85 -17.57
CA TYR A 342 -6.18 -28.37 -18.47
C TYR A 342 -6.47 -28.81 -19.91
N GLU A 343 -6.49 -27.86 -20.83
CA GLU A 343 -6.58 -28.10 -22.26
C GLU A 343 -5.23 -27.76 -22.92
N PRO A 344 -4.58 -28.71 -23.58
CA PRO A 344 -3.34 -28.45 -24.31
C PRO A 344 -3.53 -27.38 -25.37
N MET A 345 -2.54 -26.51 -25.50
CA MET A 345 -2.53 -25.49 -26.54
C MET A 345 -2.56 -26.14 -27.95
N GLN A 346 -3.42 -25.61 -28.81
CA GLN A 346 -3.65 -26.18 -30.14
C GLN A 346 -2.87 -25.45 -31.24
N ASP A 347 -2.52 -24.18 -31.03
CA ASP A 347 -1.88 -23.35 -32.05
C ASP A 347 -0.74 -22.49 -31.46
N ASN A 348 0.49 -22.86 -31.77
CA ASN A 348 1.68 -22.12 -31.34
C ASN A 348 1.79 -20.74 -32.01
N SER A 349 1.12 -20.52 -33.15
CA SER A 349 1.23 -19.28 -33.95
C SER A 349 0.74 -18.06 -33.21
N VAL A 350 -0.05 -18.22 -32.13
CA VAL A 350 -0.52 -17.13 -31.27
C VAL A 350 0.62 -16.35 -30.59
N PHE A 351 1.83 -16.92 -30.51
CA PHE A 351 3.03 -16.29 -29.97
C PHE A 351 4.00 -15.75 -31.03
N LYS A 352 3.67 -15.88 -32.32
CA LYS A 352 4.56 -15.53 -33.41
C LYS A 352 5.13 -14.12 -33.32
N ASP A 353 4.26 -13.17 -33.02
CA ASP A 353 4.63 -11.73 -33.01
C ASP A 353 5.40 -11.30 -31.76
N ILE A 354 5.45 -12.16 -30.75
CA ILE A 354 6.15 -11.90 -29.47
C ILE A 354 7.30 -12.90 -29.19
N LYS A 355 7.61 -13.79 -30.12
CA LYS A 355 8.64 -14.83 -29.92
C LYS A 355 10.03 -14.27 -29.58
N ASP A 356 10.33 -13.07 -30.06
CA ASP A 356 11.60 -12.39 -29.85
C ASP A 356 11.52 -11.32 -28.76
N MET A 357 10.37 -11.19 -28.05
CA MET A 357 10.23 -10.31 -26.90
C MET A 357 10.91 -10.92 -25.66
N PRO A 358 11.61 -10.12 -24.84
CA PRO A 358 12.09 -10.57 -23.53
C PRO A 358 10.91 -10.89 -22.60
N ILE A 359 10.74 -12.18 -22.25
CA ILE A 359 9.68 -12.66 -21.35
C ILE A 359 10.32 -13.56 -20.29
N TRP A 360 9.95 -13.34 -19.03
CA TRP A 360 10.34 -14.24 -17.95
C TRP A 360 9.11 -14.77 -17.24
N VAL A 361 8.81 -16.04 -17.43
CA VAL A 361 7.64 -16.74 -16.89
C VAL A 361 7.98 -17.37 -15.54
N PHE A 362 7.06 -17.25 -14.58
CA PHE A 362 7.18 -17.90 -13.27
C PHE A 362 5.93 -18.72 -12.97
N HIS A 363 6.11 -19.94 -12.44
CA HIS A 363 5.01 -20.79 -12.01
C HIS A 363 5.52 -21.81 -10.98
N ALA A 364 4.64 -22.40 -10.18
CA ALA A 364 4.98 -23.54 -9.34
C ALA A 364 4.36 -24.84 -9.87
N GLU A 365 5.12 -25.94 -9.76
CA GLU A 365 4.70 -27.26 -10.25
C GLU A 365 3.40 -27.75 -9.61
N ASP A 366 3.17 -27.40 -8.34
CA ASP A 366 2.03 -27.82 -7.53
C ASP A 366 0.95 -26.72 -7.39
N ASP A 367 0.84 -25.83 -8.38
CA ASP A 367 -0.24 -24.82 -8.40
C ASP A 367 -1.61 -25.54 -8.53
N PRO A 368 -2.50 -25.43 -7.51
CA PRO A 368 -3.78 -26.10 -7.52
C PRO A 368 -4.89 -25.33 -8.24
N LEU A 369 -4.63 -24.09 -8.66
CA LEU A 369 -5.64 -23.21 -9.27
C LEU A 369 -5.40 -22.99 -10.75
N VAL A 370 -4.15 -22.82 -11.16
CA VAL A 370 -3.75 -22.68 -12.57
C VAL A 370 -2.73 -23.75 -12.89
N ASP A 371 -3.10 -24.68 -13.74
CA ASP A 371 -2.21 -25.80 -14.08
C ASP A 371 -0.90 -25.30 -14.71
N VAL A 372 0.21 -25.74 -14.13
CA VAL A 372 1.57 -25.35 -14.57
C VAL A 372 1.84 -25.65 -16.05
N ARG A 373 1.14 -26.63 -16.62
CA ARG A 373 1.27 -27.01 -18.02
C ARG A 373 0.98 -25.84 -18.98
N TYR A 374 0.09 -24.91 -18.62
CA TYR A 374 -0.16 -23.71 -19.43
C TYR A 374 1.09 -22.83 -19.61
N SER A 375 1.92 -22.72 -18.58
CA SER A 375 3.19 -21.99 -18.68
C SER A 375 4.25 -22.80 -19.45
N ARG A 376 4.30 -24.13 -19.26
CA ARG A 376 5.19 -25.01 -19.99
C ARG A 376 4.90 -24.95 -21.49
N ASP A 377 3.62 -25.03 -21.88
CA ASP A 377 3.18 -24.97 -23.27
C ASP A 377 3.55 -23.64 -23.94
N ALA A 378 3.26 -22.51 -23.27
CA ALA A 378 3.57 -21.18 -23.79
C ALA A 378 5.08 -20.99 -24.03
N VAL A 379 5.90 -21.42 -23.07
CA VAL A 379 7.37 -21.36 -23.19
C VAL A 379 7.88 -22.28 -24.30
N GLN A 380 7.34 -23.48 -24.37
CA GLN A 380 7.69 -24.45 -25.43
C GLN A 380 7.32 -23.92 -26.82
N ALA A 381 6.12 -23.39 -26.99
CA ALA A 381 5.64 -22.81 -28.24
C ALA A 381 6.53 -21.66 -28.74
N ILE A 382 6.91 -20.73 -27.83
CA ILE A 382 7.83 -19.65 -28.19
C ILE A 382 9.19 -20.21 -28.68
N LYS A 383 9.73 -21.22 -28.00
CA LYS A 383 10.99 -21.84 -28.38
C LYS A 383 10.88 -22.57 -29.77
N GLU A 384 9.78 -23.25 -30.00
CA GLU A 384 9.51 -23.94 -31.30
C GLU A 384 9.37 -22.96 -32.47
N LEU A 385 8.88 -21.73 -32.18
CA LEU A 385 8.86 -20.64 -33.15
C LEU A 385 10.25 -19.99 -33.37
N GLY A 386 11.29 -20.48 -32.71
CA GLY A 386 12.66 -19.97 -32.79
C GLY A 386 12.95 -18.81 -31.84
N GLY A 387 12.06 -18.51 -30.88
CA GLY A 387 12.28 -17.48 -29.86
C GLY A 387 13.36 -17.86 -28.84
N SER A 388 14.30 -16.97 -28.57
CA SER A 388 15.46 -17.24 -27.70
C SER A 388 15.47 -16.36 -26.42
N PHE A 389 14.57 -15.42 -26.32
CA PHE A 389 14.54 -14.47 -25.19
C PHE A 389 13.52 -14.82 -24.10
N VAL A 390 12.83 -15.96 -24.22
CA VAL A 390 11.94 -16.47 -23.18
C VAL A 390 12.75 -17.21 -22.11
N LYS A 391 12.56 -16.79 -20.85
CA LYS A 391 13.05 -17.46 -19.63
C LYS A 391 11.88 -18.08 -18.88
N TYR A 392 12.15 -19.16 -18.17
CA TYR A 392 11.17 -19.84 -17.34
C TYR A 392 11.79 -20.29 -16.02
N THR A 393 11.14 -19.91 -14.94
CA THR A 393 11.42 -20.40 -13.59
C THR A 393 10.22 -21.18 -13.10
N GLU A 394 10.40 -22.47 -12.91
CA GLU A 394 9.42 -23.35 -12.30
C GLU A 394 9.87 -23.70 -10.90
N TYR A 395 9.03 -23.39 -9.92
CA TYR A 395 9.30 -23.74 -8.52
C TYR A 395 8.85 -25.17 -8.25
N PRO A 396 9.74 -26.04 -7.72
CA PRO A 396 9.38 -27.42 -7.38
C PRO A 396 8.23 -27.51 -6.38
N THR A 397 7.50 -28.60 -6.43
CA THR A 397 6.42 -28.94 -5.48
C THR A 397 6.84 -28.68 -4.02
N GLY A 398 5.98 -27.96 -3.29
CA GLY A 398 6.12 -27.67 -1.87
C GLY A 398 7.09 -26.53 -1.50
N ILE A 399 7.77 -25.90 -2.47
CA ILE A 399 8.66 -24.76 -2.24
C ILE A 399 7.87 -23.48 -2.00
N VAL A 400 6.83 -23.23 -2.80
CA VAL A 400 6.00 -22.03 -2.67
C VAL A 400 5.01 -22.19 -1.53
N LYS A 401 4.92 -21.21 -0.63
CA LYS A 401 4.03 -21.23 0.53
C LYS A 401 3.06 -20.03 0.47
N PRO A 402 1.84 -20.18 1.01
CA PRO A 402 1.24 -21.38 1.63
C PRO A 402 0.84 -22.47 0.62
N MET A 403 0.76 -22.16 -0.67
CA MET A 403 0.46 -23.10 -1.76
C MET A 403 1.12 -22.64 -3.07
N GLY A 404 1.26 -23.55 -4.05
CA GLY A 404 1.95 -23.30 -5.32
C GLY A 404 1.44 -22.08 -6.09
N HIS A 405 0.15 -21.75 -6.00
CA HIS A 405 -0.41 -20.59 -6.70
C HIS A 405 0.26 -19.25 -6.31
N PHE A 406 0.83 -19.15 -5.09
CA PHE A 406 1.52 -17.93 -4.63
C PHE A 406 2.92 -17.75 -5.22
N SER A 407 3.19 -18.27 -6.41
CA SER A 407 4.50 -18.18 -7.08
C SER A 407 4.97 -16.73 -7.33
N TRP A 408 4.08 -15.73 -7.24
CA TRP A 408 4.48 -14.32 -7.25
C TRP A 408 5.32 -13.92 -6.03
N VAL A 409 5.20 -14.61 -4.89
CA VAL A 409 5.96 -14.29 -3.69
C VAL A 409 7.46 -14.42 -3.94
N PRO A 410 8.00 -15.59 -4.31
CA PRO A 410 9.42 -15.71 -4.63
C PRO A 410 9.79 -14.96 -5.93
N ALA A 411 8.90 -14.85 -6.91
CA ALA A 411 9.19 -14.16 -8.16
C ALA A 411 9.46 -12.66 -7.96
N LEU A 412 8.63 -11.96 -7.17
CA LEU A 412 8.78 -10.53 -6.90
C LEU A 412 9.96 -10.21 -5.96
N GLN A 413 10.49 -11.21 -5.25
CA GLN A 413 11.67 -11.11 -4.41
C GLN A 413 12.96 -11.51 -5.15
N ASP A 414 12.84 -12.04 -6.37
CA ASP A 414 13.98 -12.43 -7.20
C ASP A 414 14.72 -11.21 -7.75
N LYS A 415 15.88 -10.93 -7.15
CA LYS A 415 16.75 -9.80 -7.55
C LYS A 415 17.30 -9.97 -8.96
N GLU A 416 17.45 -11.19 -9.47
CA GLU A 416 17.91 -11.44 -10.83
C GLU A 416 16.81 -11.04 -11.82
N MET A 417 15.57 -11.43 -11.55
CA MET A 417 14.42 -11.04 -12.37
C MET A 417 14.25 -9.53 -12.40
N ILE A 418 14.28 -8.87 -11.24
CA ILE A 418 14.15 -7.41 -11.14
C ILE A 418 15.24 -6.71 -11.94
N ASN A 419 16.51 -7.09 -11.77
CA ASN A 419 17.61 -6.51 -12.51
C ASN A 419 17.50 -6.80 -14.02
N TRP A 420 17.11 -8.01 -14.39
CA TRP A 420 16.90 -8.38 -15.78
C TRP A 420 15.81 -7.51 -16.42
N LEU A 421 14.67 -7.31 -15.74
CA LEU A 421 13.56 -6.53 -16.27
C LEU A 421 13.99 -5.10 -16.61
N PHE A 422 14.65 -4.41 -15.69
CA PHE A 422 15.07 -3.01 -15.88
C PHE A 422 16.24 -2.84 -16.87
N ASN A 423 16.91 -3.91 -17.26
CA ASN A 423 17.93 -3.93 -18.30
C ASN A 423 17.35 -4.13 -19.73
N GLN A 424 16.04 -4.39 -19.84
CA GLN A 424 15.42 -4.54 -21.16
C GLN A 424 15.04 -3.17 -21.74
N SER A 425 15.21 -3.04 -23.05
CA SER A 425 14.83 -1.87 -23.84
C SER A 425 14.50 -2.30 -25.26
N LYS A 426 13.56 -1.63 -25.89
CA LYS A 426 13.25 -1.82 -27.31
C LYS A 426 14.30 -1.20 -28.19
#